data_67c057d6221a3b9c5f9b423ef0ff6bc8
#
_entry.id   67c057d6221a3b9c5f9b423ef0ff6bc8
#
_cell.length_a   1.000
_cell.length_b   1.000
_cell.length_c   1.000
_cell.angle_alpha   90.00
_cell.angle_beta   90.00
_cell.angle_gamma   90.00
#
_symmetry.space_group_name_H-M   'P 1'
#
loop_
_entity.id
_entity.type
_entity.pdbx_description
1 polymer ?
#
loop_
_entity_poly.entity_id
_entity_poly.type
_entity_poly.pdbx_seq_one_letter_code
_entity_poly.pdbx_strand_id
1 'polypeptide(L)'
;MKIQCSENKTRLLVAITTTILGVVGILLSYLLNKTLLPVVSYLITIIGAICLFVGLFTFYSVFKKEEKRMSIKQMSMVGIMSAITIILYYFVKFNLPFFPPWLDIQVSELPALITGFAYGPFAGCLVILVRFVIKLPSTITAGVGELADLILSVSVVAISSLIYKKHRTMKGALIGTGIGVGIGVIISCFLNWLVLIPAYIYLAGFSIDLLVGMLSYLPFEVTRENFMLSYVLVGALPFNLVRFVLVYALTFLLYKRIHKLLKKITK
;
A
#
# COMPACT_ATOMS: atom_id res chain seq x y z
N MET A 1 -26.22 -25.74 4.74
CA MET A 1 -24.84 -26.20 5.03
C MET A 1 -24.07 -26.66 3.79
N LYS A 2 -24.62 -27.47 2.86
CA LYS A 2 -23.95 -27.90 1.62
C LYS A 2 -23.62 -26.74 0.65
N ILE A 3 -24.50 -25.77 0.46
CA ILE A 3 -24.33 -24.63 -0.46
C ILE A 3 -23.18 -23.71 0.01
N GLN A 4 -23.11 -23.43 1.31
CA GLN A 4 -22.05 -22.59 1.91
C GLN A 4 -20.67 -23.24 1.85
N CYS A 5 -20.60 -24.58 1.95
CA CYS A 5 -19.35 -25.33 1.78
C CYS A 5 -18.86 -25.31 0.33
N SER A 6 -19.77 -25.34 -0.65
CA SER A 6 -19.45 -25.22 -2.09
C SER A 6 -18.93 -23.81 -2.44
N GLU A 7 -19.58 -22.77 -1.92
CA GLU A 7 -19.19 -21.38 -2.16
C GLU A 7 -17.80 -21.07 -1.58
N ASN A 8 -17.49 -21.57 -0.38
CA ASN A 8 -16.17 -21.40 0.23
C ASN A 8 -15.07 -22.15 -0.54
N LYS A 9 -15.36 -23.35 -1.10
CA LYS A 9 -14.41 -24.07 -1.96
C LYS A 9 -14.14 -23.31 -3.25
N THR A 10 -15.17 -22.75 -3.89
CA THR A 10 -15.01 -21.95 -5.12
C THR A 10 -14.20 -20.70 -4.85
N ARG A 11 -14.47 -19.95 -3.77
CA ARG A 11 -13.70 -18.77 -3.37
C ARG A 11 -12.24 -19.12 -3.06
N LEU A 12 -11.98 -20.24 -2.39
CA LEU A 12 -10.62 -20.71 -2.13
C LEU A 12 -9.89 -21.06 -3.43
N LEU A 13 -10.57 -21.72 -4.36
CA LEU A 13 -10.01 -22.05 -5.67
C LEU A 13 -9.65 -20.78 -6.43
N VAL A 14 -10.54 -19.79 -6.48
CA VAL A 14 -10.31 -18.48 -7.10
C VAL A 14 -9.13 -17.76 -6.43
N ALA A 15 -9.04 -17.77 -5.12
CA ALA A 15 -7.92 -17.17 -4.39
C ALA A 15 -6.58 -17.81 -4.74
N ILE A 16 -6.53 -19.15 -4.78
CA ILE A 16 -5.31 -19.91 -5.14
C ILE A 16 -4.93 -19.64 -6.59
N THR A 17 -5.89 -19.71 -7.53
CA THR A 17 -5.60 -19.50 -8.95
C THR A 17 -5.14 -18.08 -9.24
N THR A 18 -5.76 -17.04 -8.65
CA THR A 18 -5.33 -15.64 -8.83
C THR A 18 -3.96 -15.39 -8.21
N THR A 19 -3.65 -16.00 -7.07
CA THR A 19 -2.30 -15.89 -6.46
C THR A 19 -1.24 -16.54 -7.35
N ILE A 20 -1.51 -17.74 -7.86
CA ILE A 20 -0.59 -18.45 -8.76
C ILE A 20 -0.39 -17.65 -10.05
N LEU A 21 -1.47 -17.15 -10.67
CA LEU A 21 -1.39 -16.30 -11.87
C LEU A 21 -0.56 -15.05 -11.61
N GLY A 22 -0.68 -14.44 -10.43
CA GLY A 22 0.13 -13.30 -10.04
C GLY A 22 1.63 -13.62 -9.97
N VAL A 23 1.99 -14.71 -9.31
CA VAL A 23 3.40 -15.17 -9.22
C VAL A 23 3.94 -15.54 -10.60
N VAL A 24 3.20 -16.31 -11.38
CA VAL A 24 3.61 -16.72 -12.74
C VAL A 24 3.76 -15.49 -13.65
N GLY A 25 2.85 -14.51 -13.57
CA GLY A 25 2.95 -13.28 -14.34
C GLY A 25 4.22 -12.50 -14.02
N ILE A 26 4.57 -12.35 -12.74
CA ILE A 26 5.81 -11.67 -12.31
C ILE A 26 7.06 -12.42 -12.80
N LEU A 27 7.08 -13.75 -12.67
CA LEU A 27 8.20 -14.57 -13.14
C LEU A 27 8.33 -14.51 -14.66
N LEU A 28 7.22 -14.58 -15.40
CA LEU A 28 7.19 -14.50 -16.85
C LEU A 28 7.68 -13.13 -17.33
N SER A 29 7.29 -12.05 -16.67
CA SER A 29 7.76 -10.70 -16.99
C SER A 29 9.27 -10.57 -16.82
N TYR A 30 9.84 -11.16 -15.78
CA TYR A 30 11.29 -11.17 -15.56
C TYR A 30 12.03 -11.91 -16.69
N LEU A 31 11.49 -13.01 -17.20
CA LEU A 31 12.04 -13.75 -18.32
C LEU A 31 11.90 -12.97 -19.64
N LEU A 32 10.76 -12.35 -19.90
CA LEU A 32 10.49 -11.57 -21.10
C LEU A 32 11.31 -10.28 -21.17
N ASN A 33 11.63 -9.66 -20.03
CA ASN A 33 12.44 -8.43 -19.97
C ASN A 33 13.85 -8.64 -20.56
N LYS A 34 14.35 -9.87 -20.53
CA LYS A 34 15.65 -10.23 -21.15
C LYS A 34 15.59 -10.41 -22.67
N THR A 35 14.40 -10.59 -23.26
CA THR A 35 14.32 -11.14 -24.62
C THR A 35 13.58 -10.32 -25.66
N LEU A 36 12.52 -9.56 -25.37
CA LEU A 36 11.69 -9.05 -26.48
C LEU A 36 11.01 -7.69 -26.38
N LEU A 37 10.46 -7.28 -25.27
CA LEU A 37 9.69 -6.02 -25.19
C LEU A 37 9.60 -5.54 -23.74
N PRO A 38 10.41 -4.58 -23.29
CA PRO A 38 10.38 -4.11 -21.90
C PRO A 38 9.00 -3.59 -21.46
N VAL A 39 8.30 -2.84 -22.30
CA VAL A 39 6.96 -2.31 -21.97
C VAL A 39 5.95 -3.43 -21.67
N VAL A 40 5.94 -4.50 -22.47
CA VAL A 40 5.03 -5.64 -22.28
C VAL A 40 5.36 -6.37 -20.99
N SER A 41 6.65 -6.55 -20.67
CA SER A 41 7.06 -7.22 -19.43
C SER A 41 6.58 -6.43 -18.19
N TYR A 42 6.64 -5.09 -18.21
CA TYR A 42 6.15 -4.27 -17.11
C TYR A 42 4.63 -4.29 -16.95
N LEU A 43 3.89 -4.27 -18.06
CA LEU A 43 2.42 -4.44 -17.99
C LEU A 43 2.06 -5.79 -17.37
N ILE A 44 2.75 -6.86 -17.75
CA ILE A 44 2.57 -8.19 -17.15
C ILE A 44 2.93 -8.18 -15.66
N THR A 45 4.00 -7.49 -15.25
CA THR A 45 4.38 -7.36 -13.83
C THR A 45 3.29 -6.65 -13.03
N ILE A 46 2.74 -5.54 -13.55
CA ILE A 46 1.67 -4.79 -12.88
C ILE A 46 0.42 -5.66 -12.74
N ILE A 47 0.00 -6.32 -13.82
CA ILE A 47 -1.16 -7.23 -13.79
C ILE A 47 -0.89 -8.38 -12.81
N GLY A 48 0.29 -8.96 -12.81
CA GLY A 48 0.71 -10.02 -11.90
C GLY A 48 0.66 -9.57 -10.44
N ALA A 49 1.14 -8.36 -10.12
CA ALA A 49 1.08 -7.79 -8.78
C ALA A 49 -0.37 -7.55 -8.32
N ILE A 50 -1.25 -7.07 -9.21
CA ILE A 50 -2.68 -6.91 -8.92
C ILE A 50 -3.33 -8.27 -8.66
N CYS A 51 -3.08 -9.26 -9.51
CA CYS A 51 -3.62 -10.62 -9.34
C CYS A 51 -3.14 -11.25 -8.02
N LEU A 52 -1.87 -11.10 -7.67
CA LEU A 52 -1.30 -11.59 -6.43
C LEU A 52 -1.97 -10.93 -5.22
N PHE A 53 -2.14 -9.61 -5.27
CA PHE A 53 -2.80 -8.86 -4.21
C PHE A 53 -4.27 -9.28 -4.04
N VAL A 54 -5.03 -9.36 -5.14
CA VAL A 54 -6.43 -9.82 -5.13
C VAL A 54 -6.53 -11.26 -4.64
N GLY A 55 -5.61 -12.12 -5.06
CA GLY A 55 -5.54 -13.52 -4.63
C GLY A 55 -5.30 -13.66 -3.13
N LEU A 56 -4.30 -12.97 -2.59
CA LEU A 56 -4.00 -12.96 -1.15
C LEU A 56 -5.15 -12.36 -0.32
N PHE A 57 -5.78 -11.29 -0.82
CA PHE A 57 -6.93 -10.68 -0.17
C PHE A 57 -8.14 -11.62 -0.15
N THR A 58 -8.41 -12.30 -1.28
CA THR A 58 -9.50 -13.29 -1.39
C THR A 58 -9.21 -14.50 -0.50
N PHE A 59 -7.98 -14.99 -0.51
CA PHE A 59 -7.52 -16.08 0.37
C PHE A 59 -7.77 -15.73 1.84
N TYR A 60 -7.33 -14.55 2.27
CA TYR A 60 -7.61 -14.05 3.62
C TYR A 60 -9.11 -14.01 3.93
N SER A 61 -9.94 -13.55 2.98
CA SER A 61 -11.39 -13.44 3.16
C SER A 61 -12.08 -14.80 3.33
N VAL A 62 -11.55 -15.85 2.70
CA VAL A 62 -12.07 -17.23 2.80
C VAL A 62 -11.79 -17.84 4.17
N PHE A 63 -10.58 -17.60 4.70
CA PHE A 63 -10.22 -18.11 6.05
C PHE A 63 -10.82 -17.30 7.17
N LYS A 64 -11.36 -16.12 6.88
CA LYS A 64 -12.07 -15.30 7.83
C LYS A 64 -13.54 -15.72 7.88
N LYS A 65 -13.85 -16.56 8.87
CA LYS A 65 -15.24 -16.94 9.20
C LYS A 65 -16.10 -15.68 9.37
N GLU A 66 -17.11 -15.51 8.49
CA GLU A 66 -18.23 -14.58 8.56
C GLU A 66 -17.93 -13.19 9.17
N GLU A 67 -17.44 -12.25 8.36
CA GLU A 67 -17.68 -10.85 8.69
C GLU A 67 -19.15 -10.54 8.37
N LYS A 68 -19.91 -10.15 9.41
CA LYS A 68 -21.23 -9.53 9.25
C LYS A 68 -21.13 -8.45 8.17
N ARG A 69 -22.11 -8.39 7.28
CA ARG A 69 -22.25 -7.28 6.32
C ARG A 69 -22.08 -5.95 7.05
N MET A 70 -21.33 -5.03 6.46
CA MET A 70 -21.17 -3.70 7.05
C MET A 70 -22.53 -3.05 7.25
N SER A 71 -22.76 -2.52 8.44
CA SER A 71 -23.96 -1.75 8.72
C SER A 71 -23.92 -0.40 7.98
N ILE A 72 -25.08 0.23 7.77
CA ILE A 72 -25.19 1.57 7.18
C ILE A 72 -24.30 2.57 7.94
N LYS A 73 -24.29 2.49 9.28
CA LYS A 73 -23.44 3.32 10.14
C LYS A 73 -21.94 3.15 9.82
N GLN A 74 -21.50 1.91 9.60
CA GLN A 74 -20.09 1.63 9.22
C GLN A 74 -19.77 2.16 7.82
N MET A 75 -20.68 2.00 6.86
CA MET A 75 -20.51 2.54 5.49
C MET A 75 -20.43 4.07 5.49
N SER A 76 -21.31 4.74 6.24
CA SER A 76 -21.27 6.20 6.39
C SER A 76 -19.94 6.67 6.99
N MET A 77 -19.44 5.96 8.01
CA MET A 77 -18.15 6.29 8.61
C MET A 77 -16.98 6.07 7.64
N VAL A 78 -16.99 4.99 6.85
CA VAL A 78 -15.99 4.79 5.77
C VAL A 78 -16.03 5.93 4.77
N GLY A 79 -17.21 6.41 4.37
CA GLY A 79 -17.37 7.57 3.50
C GLY A 79 -16.75 8.85 4.08
N ILE A 80 -17.07 9.17 5.33
CA ILE A 80 -16.53 10.34 6.03
C ILE A 80 -15.00 10.24 6.16
N MET A 81 -14.49 9.10 6.59
CA MET A 81 -13.04 8.89 6.74
C MET A 81 -12.31 8.90 5.39
N SER A 82 -12.96 8.45 4.32
CA SER A 82 -12.42 8.56 2.96
C SER A 82 -12.31 10.02 2.55
N ALA A 83 -13.33 10.85 2.80
CA ALA A 83 -13.26 12.28 2.52
C ALA A 83 -12.12 12.96 3.30
N ILE A 84 -11.95 12.66 4.59
CA ILE A 84 -10.84 13.18 5.40
C ILE A 84 -9.50 12.72 4.83
N THR A 85 -9.39 11.43 4.45
CA THR A 85 -8.17 10.88 3.83
C THR A 85 -7.80 11.63 2.55
N ILE A 86 -8.78 11.95 1.70
CA ILE A 86 -8.57 12.69 0.45
C ILE A 86 -8.13 14.13 0.75
N ILE A 87 -8.78 14.81 1.70
CA ILE A 87 -8.39 16.16 2.13
C ILE A 87 -6.94 16.15 2.65
N LEU A 88 -6.59 15.22 3.53
CA LEU A 88 -5.21 15.10 4.02
C LEU A 88 -4.22 14.81 2.90
N TYR A 89 -4.61 13.99 1.93
CA TYR A 89 -3.76 13.67 0.79
C TYR A 89 -3.43 14.88 -0.08
N TYR A 90 -4.39 15.74 -0.38
CA TYR A 90 -4.18 16.88 -1.27
C TYR A 90 -3.65 18.12 -0.55
N PHE A 91 -4.03 18.35 0.70
CA PHE A 91 -3.72 19.58 1.43
C PHE A 91 -2.64 19.42 2.51
N VAL A 92 -2.39 18.21 3.00
CA VAL A 92 -1.40 17.95 4.06
C VAL A 92 -0.33 17.01 3.52
N LYS A 93 0.37 17.51 2.51
CA LYS A 93 1.53 16.84 1.93
C LYS A 93 2.67 17.84 1.76
N PHE A 94 3.88 17.34 1.89
CA PHE A 94 5.08 18.13 1.66
C PHE A 94 6.20 17.25 1.10
N ASN A 95 6.99 17.83 0.23
CA ASN A 95 8.19 17.21 -0.31
C ASN A 95 9.38 17.57 0.58
N LEU A 96 10.26 16.63 0.79
CA LEU A 96 11.56 16.90 1.37
C LEU A 96 12.56 17.21 0.25
N PRO A 97 13.37 18.27 0.38
CA PRO A 97 14.25 18.72 -0.69
C PRO A 97 15.35 17.71 -1.10
N PHE A 98 15.58 16.69 -0.26
CA PHE A 98 16.54 15.62 -0.51
C PHE A 98 15.95 14.38 -1.17
N PHE A 99 14.65 14.41 -1.52
CA PHE A 99 13.99 13.28 -2.18
C PHE A 99 13.41 13.69 -3.52
N PRO A 100 13.27 12.75 -4.47
CA PRO A 100 12.60 13.01 -5.74
C PRO A 100 11.22 13.65 -5.57
N PRO A 101 10.81 14.57 -6.49
CA PRO A 101 9.60 15.39 -6.34
C PRO A 101 8.29 14.59 -6.26
N TRP A 102 8.28 13.35 -6.72
CA TRP A 102 7.10 12.47 -6.63
C TRP A 102 6.97 11.74 -5.29
N LEU A 103 7.99 11.86 -4.43
CA LEU A 103 7.97 11.27 -3.10
C LEU A 103 7.43 12.30 -2.09
N ASP A 104 6.11 12.36 -1.98
CA ASP A 104 5.41 13.22 -1.03
C ASP A 104 5.28 12.55 0.35
N ILE A 105 5.70 13.24 1.41
CA ILE A 105 5.32 12.84 2.77
C ILE A 105 3.89 13.27 3.01
N GLN A 106 3.06 12.33 3.42
CA GLN A 106 1.64 12.53 3.66
C GLN A 106 1.16 11.70 4.87
N VAL A 107 0.10 12.16 5.50
CA VAL A 107 -0.48 11.51 6.68
C VAL A 107 -1.88 10.93 6.40
N SER A 108 -2.19 10.76 5.14
CA SER A 108 -3.51 10.34 4.66
C SER A 108 -3.87 8.89 5.01
N GLU A 109 -2.91 8.05 5.45
CA GLU A 109 -3.17 6.72 5.99
C GLU A 109 -3.83 6.75 7.37
N LEU A 110 -3.71 7.84 8.12
CA LEU A 110 -4.19 7.94 9.49
C LEU A 110 -5.70 7.68 9.64
N PRO A 111 -6.61 8.31 8.85
CA PRO A 111 -8.04 8.01 8.93
C PRO A 111 -8.37 6.57 8.56
N ALA A 112 -7.62 5.97 7.63
CA ALA A 112 -7.78 4.57 7.26
C ALA A 112 -7.38 3.62 8.40
N LEU A 113 -6.28 3.90 9.11
CA LEU A 113 -5.88 3.16 10.31
C LEU A 113 -6.95 3.26 11.41
N ILE A 114 -7.46 4.46 11.66
CA ILE A 114 -8.53 4.70 12.64
C ILE A 114 -9.77 3.86 12.28
N THR A 115 -10.16 3.88 11.00
CA THR A 115 -11.31 3.11 10.51
C THR A 115 -11.05 1.61 10.63
N GLY A 116 -9.84 1.16 10.32
CA GLY A 116 -9.42 -0.23 10.49
C GLY A 116 -9.44 -0.69 11.95
N PHE A 117 -9.04 0.16 12.88
CA PHE A 117 -9.11 -0.13 14.31
C PHE A 117 -10.56 -0.16 14.83
N ALA A 118 -11.42 0.74 14.31
CA ALA A 118 -12.83 0.81 14.73
C ALA A 118 -13.65 -0.37 14.21
N TYR A 119 -13.56 -0.64 12.92
CA TYR A 119 -14.48 -1.51 12.19
C TYR A 119 -13.80 -2.72 11.55
N GLY A 120 -12.51 -2.85 11.71
CA GLY A 120 -11.71 -3.97 11.18
C GLY A 120 -10.98 -3.64 9.88
N PRO A 121 -10.05 -4.53 9.48
CA PRO A 121 -9.12 -4.27 8.39
C PRO A 121 -9.81 -3.97 7.05
N PHE A 122 -10.92 -4.64 6.76
CA PHE A 122 -11.67 -4.42 5.52
C PHE A 122 -12.16 -2.97 5.38
N ALA A 123 -12.72 -2.40 6.46
CA ALA A 123 -13.20 -1.01 6.47
C ALA A 123 -12.05 -0.01 6.26
N GLY A 124 -10.89 -0.25 6.88
CA GLY A 124 -9.70 0.58 6.68
C GLY A 124 -9.16 0.49 5.24
N CYS A 125 -9.12 -0.71 4.67
CA CYS A 125 -8.70 -0.92 3.29
C CYS A 125 -9.64 -0.25 2.27
N LEU A 126 -10.95 -0.24 2.53
CA LEU A 126 -11.91 0.50 1.68
C LEU A 126 -11.62 2.00 1.64
N VAL A 127 -11.24 2.62 2.76
CA VAL A 127 -10.85 4.03 2.81
C VAL A 127 -9.65 4.28 1.88
N ILE A 128 -8.65 3.41 1.91
CA ILE A 128 -7.48 3.51 1.02
C ILE A 128 -7.87 3.31 -0.45
N LEU A 129 -8.76 2.36 -0.72
CA LEU A 129 -9.24 2.09 -2.08
C LEU A 129 -9.98 3.30 -2.67
N VAL A 130 -10.85 3.95 -1.89
CA VAL A 130 -11.55 5.18 -2.33
C VAL A 130 -10.55 6.29 -2.63
N ARG A 131 -9.54 6.49 -1.76
CA ARG A 131 -8.44 7.44 -2.02
C ARG A 131 -7.72 7.11 -3.33
N PHE A 132 -7.38 5.86 -3.57
CA PHE A 132 -6.70 5.42 -4.79
C PHE A 132 -7.50 5.78 -6.04
N VAL A 133 -8.80 5.44 -6.08
CA VAL A 133 -9.67 5.72 -7.24
C VAL A 133 -9.75 7.22 -7.53
N ILE A 134 -9.88 8.06 -6.49
CA ILE A 134 -9.99 9.53 -6.68
C ILE A 134 -8.64 10.14 -7.08
N LYS A 135 -7.52 9.52 -6.71
CA LYS A 135 -6.19 9.98 -7.06
C LYS A 135 -5.80 9.65 -8.51
N LEU A 136 -6.31 8.58 -9.09
CA LEU A 136 -5.94 8.10 -10.44
C LEU A 136 -5.98 9.19 -11.53
N PRO A 137 -7.00 10.07 -11.62
CA PRO A 137 -7.05 11.10 -12.67
C PRO A 137 -5.92 12.15 -12.57
N SER A 138 -5.30 12.31 -11.41
CA SER A 138 -4.23 13.28 -11.15
C SER A 138 -2.82 12.67 -11.18
N THR A 139 -2.68 11.48 -11.74
CA THR A 139 -1.39 10.78 -11.80
C THR A 139 -0.39 11.46 -12.73
N ILE A 140 0.86 11.53 -12.30
CA ILE A 140 2.01 11.94 -13.13
C ILE A 140 2.92 10.75 -13.47
N THR A 141 2.59 9.56 -12.95
CA THR A 141 3.39 8.33 -13.05
C THR A 141 2.66 7.22 -13.81
N ALA A 142 1.74 7.59 -14.70
CA ALA A 142 0.88 6.66 -15.46
C ALA A 142 0.11 5.66 -14.57
N GLY A 143 -0.22 6.04 -13.32
CA GLY A 143 -0.94 5.20 -12.36
C GLY A 143 -0.07 4.20 -11.58
N VAL A 144 1.19 4.03 -11.94
CA VAL A 144 2.07 3.03 -11.32
C VAL A 144 2.44 3.42 -9.88
N GLY A 145 2.74 4.69 -9.66
CA GLY A 145 3.01 5.23 -8.32
C GLY A 145 1.81 5.12 -7.40
N GLU A 146 0.62 5.39 -7.93
CA GLU A 146 -0.65 5.27 -7.21
C GLU A 146 -0.97 3.82 -6.83
N LEU A 147 -0.70 2.88 -7.73
CA LEU A 147 -0.88 1.45 -7.47
C LEU A 147 0.08 0.97 -6.38
N ALA A 148 1.34 1.38 -6.42
CA ALA A 148 2.31 1.07 -5.38
C ALA A 148 1.88 1.65 -4.03
N ASP A 149 1.42 2.91 -4.00
CA ASP A 149 0.90 3.57 -2.80
C ASP A 149 -0.34 2.82 -2.24
N LEU A 150 -1.23 2.32 -3.11
CA LEU A 150 -2.34 1.45 -2.72
C LEU A 150 -1.84 0.18 -2.01
N ILE A 151 -0.91 -0.55 -2.63
CA ILE A 151 -0.37 -1.81 -2.09
C ILE A 151 0.29 -1.58 -0.73
N LEU A 152 1.11 -0.54 -0.63
CA LEU A 152 1.80 -0.17 0.60
C LEU A 152 0.83 0.21 1.71
N SER A 153 -0.09 1.13 1.44
CA SER A 153 -1.04 1.63 2.42
C SER A 153 -2.01 0.54 2.89
N VAL A 154 -2.50 -0.31 1.97
CA VAL A 154 -3.36 -1.45 2.33
C VAL A 154 -2.59 -2.45 3.18
N SER A 155 -1.33 -2.75 2.88
CA SER A 155 -0.50 -3.66 3.67
C SER A 155 -0.34 -3.15 5.11
N VAL A 156 0.02 -1.88 5.27
CA VAL A 156 0.17 -1.25 6.60
C VAL A 156 -1.15 -1.25 7.36
N VAL A 157 -2.24 -0.79 6.73
CA VAL A 157 -3.56 -0.68 7.38
C VAL A 157 -4.14 -2.05 7.74
N ALA A 158 -4.05 -3.02 6.83
CA ALA A 158 -4.57 -4.37 7.07
C ALA A 158 -3.84 -5.06 8.22
N ILE A 159 -2.49 -5.09 8.19
CA ILE A 159 -1.69 -5.76 9.22
C ILE A 159 -1.89 -5.10 10.58
N SER A 160 -1.82 -3.77 10.63
CA SER A 160 -2.03 -3.00 11.86
C SER A 160 -3.40 -3.28 12.48
N SER A 161 -4.44 -3.28 11.64
CA SER A 161 -5.82 -3.50 12.07
C SER A 161 -6.08 -4.94 12.49
N LEU A 162 -5.45 -5.92 11.85
CA LEU A 162 -5.54 -7.34 12.21
C LEU A 162 -4.95 -7.60 13.59
N ILE A 163 -3.77 -7.05 13.86
CA ILE A 163 -3.11 -7.20 15.16
C ILE A 163 -3.92 -6.49 16.24
N TYR A 164 -4.37 -5.26 15.96
CA TYR A 164 -5.22 -4.51 16.88
C TYR A 164 -6.55 -5.23 17.18
N LYS A 165 -7.15 -5.90 16.20
CA LYS A 165 -8.38 -6.67 16.39
C LYS A 165 -8.23 -7.77 17.45
N LYS A 166 -7.04 -8.39 17.52
CA LYS A 166 -6.70 -9.41 18.54
C LYS A 166 -6.43 -8.79 19.91
N HIS A 167 -5.80 -7.62 19.95
CA HIS A 167 -5.38 -6.93 21.15
C HIS A 167 -5.84 -5.47 21.14
N ARG A 168 -7.11 -5.21 21.50
CA ARG A 168 -7.75 -3.88 21.47
C ARG A 168 -7.24 -2.97 22.60
N THR A 169 -5.93 -2.79 22.68
CA THR A 169 -5.23 -1.94 23.64
C THR A 169 -4.33 -0.95 22.93
N MET A 170 -3.85 0.06 23.64
CA MET A 170 -2.84 0.97 23.12
C MET A 170 -1.56 0.22 22.66
N LYS A 171 -1.11 -0.75 23.47
CA LYS A 171 0.03 -1.61 23.10
C LYS A 171 -0.22 -2.38 21.81
N GLY A 172 -1.44 -2.94 21.66
CA GLY A 172 -1.85 -3.64 20.43
C GLY A 172 -1.89 -2.73 19.20
N ALA A 173 -2.33 -1.48 19.34
CA ALA A 173 -2.29 -0.49 18.27
C ALA A 173 -0.84 -0.16 17.87
N LEU A 174 0.03 0.09 18.84
CA LEU A 174 1.44 0.43 18.60
C LEU A 174 2.20 -0.73 17.97
N ILE A 175 2.09 -1.93 18.55
CA ILE A 175 2.75 -3.13 18.00
C ILE A 175 2.22 -3.42 16.60
N GLY A 176 0.90 -3.36 16.40
CA GLY A 176 0.27 -3.59 15.11
C GLY A 176 0.75 -2.60 14.05
N THR A 177 0.77 -1.31 14.37
CA THR A 177 1.26 -0.28 13.44
C THR A 177 2.77 -0.42 13.21
N GLY A 178 3.56 -0.71 14.24
CA GLY A 178 5.00 -0.92 14.11
C GLY A 178 5.34 -2.09 13.18
N ILE A 179 4.67 -3.23 13.33
CA ILE A 179 4.83 -4.39 12.43
C ILE A 179 4.34 -4.06 11.02
N GLY A 180 3.18 -3.39 10.89
CA GLY A 180 2.66 -2.95 9.60
C GLY A 180 3.62 -2.03 8.86
N VAL A 181 4.21 -1.06 9.57
CA VAL A 181 5.25 -0.16 9.05
C VAL A 181 6.48 -0.94 8.59
N GLY A 182 7.01 -1.83 9.43
CA GLY A 182 8.19 -2.64 9.08
C GLY A 182 7.97 -3.44 7.79
N ILE A 183 6.83 -4.12 7.67
CA ILE A 183 6.46 -4.86 6.46
C ILE A 183 6.26 -3.91 5.28
N GLY A 184 5.60 -2.75 5.48
CA GLY A 184 5.41 -1.74 4.45
C GLY A 184 6.73 -1.22 3.87
N VAL A 185 7.73 -0.96 4.73
CA VAL A 185 9.07 -0.54 4.29
C VAL A 185 9.74 -1.62 3.44
N ILE A 186 9.67 -2.88 3.85
CA ILE A 186 10.23 -4.01 3.08
C ILE A 186 9.54 -4.09 1.72
N ILE A 187 8.21 -4.08 1.69
CA ILE A 187 7.43 -4.11 0.44
C ILE A 187 7.80 -2.91 -0.44
N SER A 188 8.01 -1.72 0.13
CA SER A 188 8.38 -0.53 -0.64
C SER A 188 9.72 -0.68 -1.35
N CYS A 189 10.72 -1.26 -0.69
CA CYS A 189 12.02 -1.53 -1.32
C CYS A 189 11.87 -2.48 -2.53
N PHE A 190 11.13 -3.56 -2.37
CA PHE A 190 10.87 -4.51 -3.47
C PHE A 190 10.06 -3.87 -4.61
N LEU A 191 9.02 -3.10 -4.30
CA LEU A 191 8.22 -2.42 -5.32
C LEU A 191 9.05 -1.38 -6.08
N ASN A 192 9.88 -0.61 -5.40
CA ASN A 192 10.76 0.36 -6.06
C ASN A 192 11.76 -0.33 -6.98
N TRP A 193 12.38 -1.42 -6.50
CA TRP A 193 13.37 -2.16 -7.27
C TRP A 193 12.77 -2.83 -8.51
N LEU A 194 11.67 -3.58 -8.34
CA LEU A 194 11.14 -4.47 -9.38
C LEU A 194 10.12 -3.79 -10.29
N VAL A 195 9.40 -2.79 -9.79
CA VAL A 195 8.21 -2.25 -10.48
C VAL A 195 8.34 -0.76 -10.77
N LEU A 196 8.56 0.07 -9.74
CA LEU A 196 8.42 1.52 -9.87
C LEU A 196 9.48 2.13 -10.77
N ILE A 197 10.76 1.90 -10.47
CA ILE A 197 11.85 2.50 -11.26
C ILE A 197 11.81 2.05 -12.72
N PRO A 198 11.70 0.73 -13.02
CA PRO A 198 11.49 0.30 -14.39
C PRO A 198 10.27 0.94 -15.06
N ALA A 199 9.14 1.01 -14.36
CA ALA A 199 7.93 1.59 -14.94
C ALA A 199 8.06 3.11 -15.17
N TYR A 200 8.77 3.84 -14.33
CA TYR A 200 9.06 5.27 -14.56
C TYR A 200 9.86 5.47 -15.84
N ILE A 201 10.83 4.61 -16.10
CA ILE A 201 11.64 4.69 -17.31
C ILE A 201 10.81 4.32 -18.55
N TYR A 202 10.11 3.18 -18.51
CA TYR A 202 9.48 2.61 -19.71
C TYR A 202 8.04 3.08 -19.97
N LEU A 203 7.27 3.43 -18.94
CA LEU A 203 5.88 3.85 -19.06
C LEU A 203 5.69 5.37 -18.87
N ALA A 204 6.40 5.97 -17.91
CA ALA A 204 6.30 7.40 -17.66
C ALA A 204 7.32 8.23 -18.47
N GLY A 205 8.23 7.58 -19.20
CA GLY A 205 9.18 8.23 -20.10
C GLY A 205 10.33 8.97 -19.41
N PHE A 206 10.62 8.68 -18.14
CA PHE A 206 11.76 9.29 -17.45
C PHE A 206 13.09 8.72 -17.99
N SER A 207 14.02 9.61 -18.32
CA SER A 207 15.36 9.16 -18.69
C SER A 207 16.13 8.69 -17.47
N ILE A 208 16.96 7.67 -17.62
CA ILE A 208 17.82 7.20 -16.53
C ILE A 208 18.79 8.29 -16.06
N ASP A 209 19.24 9.15 -16.95
CA ASP A 209 20.14 10.26 -16.61
C ASP A 209 19.44 11.31 -15.73
N LEU A 210 18.16 11.58 -15.99
CA LEU A 210 17.34 12.42 -15.12
C LEU A 210 17.26 11.82 -13.71
N LEU A 211 17.00 10.53 -13.62
CA LEU A 211 16.89 9.83 -12.34
C LEU A 211 18.23 9.78 -11.58
N VAL A 212 19.33 9.55 -12.28
CA VAL A 212 20.70 9.61 -11.73
C VAL A 212 21.00 11.01 -11.24
N GLY A 213 20.70 12.04 -12.04
CA GLY A 213 20.90 13.44 -11.69
C GLY A 213 20.15 13.89 -10.42
N MET A 214 19.00 13.28 -10.13
CA MET A 214 18.25 13.55 -8.90
C MET A 214 18.94 13.06 -7.62
N LEU A 215 19.92 12.16 -7.73
CA LEU A 215 20.72 11.67 -6.62
C LEU A 215 22.12 12.31 -6.56
N SER A 216 22.37 13.37 -7.34
CA SER A 216 23.68 14.05 -7.41
C SER A 216 24.11 14.74 -6.10
N TYR A 217 23.18 14.94 -5.16
CA TYR A 217 23.45 15.50 -3.83
C TYR A 217 24.11 14.50 -2.88
N LEU A 218 24.20 13.20 -3.25
CA LEU A 218 24.81 12.20 -2.41
C LEU A 218 26.34 12.39 -2.36
N PRO A 219 26.99 12.03 -1.24
CA PRO A 219 28.42 12.19 -1.06
C PRO A 219 29.28 11.18 -1.87
N PHE A 220 28.64 10.36 -2.70
CA PHE A 220 29.30 9.39 -3.57
C PHE A 220 28.70 9.47 -4.98
N GLU A 221 29.47 9.05 -5.97
CA GLU A 221 29.04 9.09 -7.37
C GLU A 221 27.97 8.03 -7.65
N VAL A 222 26.82 8.49 -8.17
CA VAL A 222 25.75 7.64 -8.65
C VAL A 222 25.88 7.50 -10.17
N THR A 223 26.10 6.28 -10.62
CA THR A 223 26.20 5.92 -12.03
C THR A 223 24.95 5.15 -12.47
N ARG A 224 24.76 4.95 -13.78
CA ARG A 224 23.67 4.11 -14.29
C ARG A 224 23.70 2.69 -13.73
N GLU A 225 24.88 2.15 -13.45
CA GLU A 225 25.08 0.77 -12.96
C GLU A 225 24.66 0.62 -11.49
N ASN A 226 25.01 1.60 -10.62
CA ASN A 226 24.70 1.56 -9.20
C ASN A 226 23.42 2.30 -8.83
N PHE A 227 22.76 2.99 -9.80
CA PHE A 227 21.58 3.81 -9.56
C PHE A 227 20.48 3.07 -8.81
N MET A 228 20.14 1.86 -9.26
CA MET A 228 19.01 1.10 -8.67
C MET A 228 19.24 0.83 -7.18
N LEU A 229 20.43 0.38 -6.81
CA LEU A 229 20.79 0.10 -5.43
C LEU A 229 20.83 1.40 -4.59
N SER A 230 21.44 2.45 -5.14
CA SER A 230 21.55 3.77 -4.50
C SER A 230 20.16 4.36 -4.25
N TYR A 231 19.28 4.33 -5.26
CA TYR A 231 17.92 4.82 -5.13
C TYR A 231 17.11 4.06 -4.06
N VAL A 232 17.21 2.73 -4.04
CA VAL A 232 16.46 1.94 -3.05
C VAL A 232 16.99 2.17 -1.64
N LEU A 233 18.31 2.16 -1.43
CA LEU A 233 18.91 2.27 -0.10
C LEU A 233 18.89 3.70 0.47
N VAL A 234 19.08 4.71 -0.37
CA VAL A 234 19.19 6.12 0.09
C VAL A 234 17.96 6.95 -0.23
N GLY A 235 17.18 6.56 -1.23
CA GLY A 235 15.92 7.19 -1.58
C GLY A 235 14.72 6.49 -0.94
N ALA A 236 14.33 5.34 -1.49
CA ALA A 236 13.06 4.69 -1.17
C ALA A 236 12.97 4.19 0.30
N LEU A 237 14.03 3.56 0.81
CA LEU A 237 14.04 3.01 2.17
C LEU A 237 13.93 4.13 3.23
N PRO A 238 14.81 5.14 3.29
CA PRO A 238 14.72 6.18 4.31
C PRO A 238 13.45 7.03 4.15
N PHE A 239 13.02 7.31 2.91
CA PHE A 239 11.78 8.03 2.65
C PHE A 239 10.56 7.30 3.26
N ASN A 240 10.37 6.03 2.93
CA ASN A 240 9.24 5.27 3.44
C ASN A 240 9.33 5.04 4.95
N LEU A 241 10.55 4.89 5.50
CA LEU A 241 10.75 4.83 6.94
C LEU A 241 10.28 6.13 7.62
N VAL A 242 10.71 7.30 7.13
CA VAL A 242 10.29 8.61 7.67
C VAL A 242 8.78 8.77 7.55
N ARG A 243 8.21 8.52 6.36
CA ARG A 243 6.77 8.60 6.11
C ARG A 243 5.97 7.74 7.11
N PHE A 244 6.30 6.48 7.24
CA PHE A 244 5.57 5.57 8.10
C PHE A 244 5.82 5.81 9.60
N VAL A 245 7.03 6.22 10.00
CA VAL A 245 7.32 6.62 11.38
C VAL A 245 6.48 7.84 11.77
N LEU A 246 6.28 8.80 10.86
CA LEU A 246 5.39 9.94 11.08
C LEU A 246 3.94 9.48 11.32
N VAL A 247 3.42 8.59 10.47
CA VAL A 247 2.08 8.00 10.65
C VAL A 247 1.98 7.24 11.97
N TYR A 248 3.02 6.50 12.35
CA TYR A 248 3.11 5.79 13.63
C TYR A 248 3.05 6.76 14.81
N ALA A 249 3.86 7.81 14.78
CA ALA A 249 3.91 8.83 15.83
C ALA A 249 2.55 9.54 15.99
N LEU A 250 1.93 9.94 14.88
CA LEU A 250 0.60 10.56 14.89
C LEU A 250 -0.48 9.59 15.42
N THR A 251 -0.43 8.32 15.02
CA THR A 251 -1.33 7.31 15.55
C THR A 251 -1.19 7.19 17.07
N PHE A 252 0.03 7.20 17.59
CA PHE A 252 0.30 7.18 19.03
C PHE A 252 -0.25 8.41 19.75
N LEU A 253 0.03 9.61 19.24
CA LEU A 253 -0.41 10.87 19.83
C LEU A 253 -1.95 10.97 19.87
N LEU A 254 -2.60 10.54 18.81
CA LEU A 254 -4.06 10.63 18.67
C LEU A 254 -4.79 9.46 19.31
N TYR A 255 -4.12 8.34 19.57
CA TYR A 255 -4.77 7.12 20.07
C TYR A 255 -5.61 7.36 21.33
N LYS A 256 -5.09 8.14 22.30
CA LYS A 256 -5.84 8.43 23.54
C LYS A 256 -7.19 9.12 23.29
N ARG A 257 -7.25 10.02 22.32
CA ARG A 257 -8.48 10.74 21.93
C ARG A 257 -9.38 9.83 21.10
N ILE A 258 -8.80 9.12 20.15
CA ILE A 258 -9.49 8.20 19.24
C ILE A 258 -10.09 7.01 20.01
N HIS A 259 -9.39 6.44 20.97
CA HIS A 259 -9.87 5.29 21.74
C HIS A 259 -11.18 5.57 22.49
N LYS A 260 -11.36 6.79 23.01
CA LYS A 260 -12.64 7.21 23.63
C LYS A 260 -13.76 7.26 22.59
N LEU A 261 -13.47 7.77 21.39
CA LEU A 261 -14.41 7.80 20.26
C LEU A 261 -14.72 6.39 19.77
N LEU A 262 -13.70 5.54 19.58
CA LEU A 262 -13.86 4.15 19.16
C LEU A 262 -14.79 3.37 20.10
N LYS A 263 -14.65 3.53 21.42
CA LYS A 263 -15.55 2.90 22.40
C LYS A 263 -17.00 3.37 22.28
N LYS A 264 -17.25 4.64 21.91
CA LYS A 264 -18.61 5.16 21.69
C LYS A 264 -19.23 4.67 20.37
N ILE A 265 -18.41 4.45 19.37
CA ILE A 265 -18.83 4.10 18.00
C ILE A 265 -19.05 2.59 17.85
N THR A 266 -18.29 1.78 18.60
CA THR A 266 -18.37 0.30 18.55
C THR A 266 -19.38 -0.31 19.53
N LYS A 267 -19.96 0.49 20.44
CA LYS A 267 -21.16 0.16 21.23
C LYS A 267 -22.40 0.54 20.41
#